data_6b964c1492db2338daf1dd06758abc42
#
_entry.id   6b964c1492db2338daf1dd06758abc42
#
_cell.length_a   1.000
_cell.length_b   1.000
_cell.length_c   1.000
_cell.angle_alpha   90.00
_cell.angle_beta   90.00
_cell.angle_gamma   90.00
#
_symmetry.space_group_name_H-M   'P 1'
#
loop_
_entity.id
_entity.type
_entity.pdbx_description
1 polymer ?
#
loop_
_entity_poly.entity_id
_entity_poly.type
_entity_poly.pdbx_seq_one_letter_code
_entity_poly.pdbx_strand_id
1 'polypeptide(L)'
;MHLHIKVLLALEAAMGLRFELNYQANLTAWGAAACMRFWRITSEDIYLEQSYVYVANFFHNCEIWESEIEHAAHYRNFLGVTCLQDAAYMAIYECFDSFAGFEHYLKDGGPDLEPAARILISEYCKYALDRGWSFYPDALPPEAISPEQREANGHVDRKLSFPLEDLYADGQVAGQVGQEVYGAGAAFIFASRAFHHVKDAPFRLYCDHFVRALERTGDRSLTLSLDGGENCSAKVSLVRLKRRQPVKAKLLTIAGDMLRPQETCPDRVDFRVPANGRLILSWE
;
A
#
# COMPACT_ATOMS: atom_id res chain seq x y z
N MET A 1 -18.69 -17.81 17.85
CA MET A 1 -19.11 -17.14 19.09
C MET A 1 -17.97 -16.93 20.10
N HIS A 2 -17.24 -17.96 20.52
CA HIS A 2 -16.17 -17.81 21.54
C HIS A 2 -15.00 -16.88 21.13
N LEU A 3 -14.58 -16.92 19.86
CA LEU A 3 -13.49 -16.07 19.36
C LEU A 3 -13.91 -14.58 19.34
N HIS A 4 -15.12 -14.28 18.94
CA HIS A 4 -15.66 -12.92 18.91
C HIS A 4 -15.72 -12.29 20.32
N ILE A 5 -16.11 -13.07 21.33
CA ILE A 5 -16.16 -12.58 22.70
C ILE A 5 -14.75 -12.23 23.23
N LYS A 6 -13.73 -13.06 22.90
CA LYS A 6 -12.36 -12.78 23.31
C LYS A 6 -11.79 -11.52 22.64
N VAL A 7 -12.13 -11.31 21.37
CA VAL A 7 -11.71 -10.10 20.64
C VAL A 7 -12.40 -8.86 21.21
N LEU A 8 -13.70 -8.95 21.52
CA LEU A 8 -14.44 -7.87 22.19
C LEU A 8 -13.84 -7.50 23.53
N LEU A 9 -13.55 -8.48 24.39
CA LEU A 9 -12.91 -8.24 25.69
C LEU A 9 -11.51 -7.63 25.56
N ALA A 10 -10.75 -8.03 24.53
CA ALA A 10 -9.46 -7.43 24.24
C ALA A 10 -9.59 -5.97 23.78
N LEU A 11 -10.59 -5.67 22.94
CA LEU A 11 -10.88 -4.30 22.50
C LEU A 11 -11.35 -3.44 23.67
N GLU A 12 -12.27 -3.92 24.51
CA GLU A 12 -12.71 -3.21 25.71
C GLU A 12 -11.55 -2.91 26.66
N ALA A 13 -10.63 -3.85 26.85
CA ALA A 13 -9.41 -3.61 27.61
C ALA A 13 -8.50 -2.55 26.96
N ALA A 14 -8.39 -2.56 25.62
CA ALA A 14 -7.61 -1.57 24.89
C ALA A 14 -8.25 -0.17 24.90
N MET A 15 -9.56 -0.06 25.02
CA MET A 15 -10.28 1.23 25.11
C MET A 15 -9.87 2.07 26.33
N GLY A 16 -9.38 1.44 27.38
CA GLY A 16 -8.86 2.12 28.57
C GLY A 16 -7.40 2.57 28.45
N LEU A 17 -6.71 2.23 27.38
CA LEU A 17 -5.32 2.63 27.17
C LEU A 17 -5.24 4.11 26.79
N ARG A 18 -4.21 4.75 27.33
CA ARG A 18 -3.90 6.12 26.96
C ARG A 18 -3.42 6.18 25.52
N PHE A 19 -3.65 7.31 24.87
CA PHE A 19 -3.27 7.61 23.50
C PHE A 19 -1.77 7.31 23.22
N GLU A 20 -0.90 7.63 24.17
CA GLU A 20 0.55 7.45 24.08
C GLU A 20 1.03 5.99 24.15
N LEU A 21 0.16 5.05 24.55
CA LEU A 21 0.53 3.64 24.69
C LEU A 21 0.27 2.80 23.44
N ASN A 22 -0.47 3.33 22.48
CA ASN A 22 -0.75 2.66 21.20
C ASN A 22 0.28 3.06 20.13
N TYR A 23 1.55 2.83 20.42
CA TYR A 23 2.64 3.28 19.55
C TYR A 23 2.88 2.39 18.33
N GLN A 24 2.41 1.15 18.35
CA GLN A 24 2.59 0.24 17.22
C GLN A 24 1.55 0.53 16.13
N ALA A 25 2.04 1.00 14.99
CA ALA A 25 1.20 1.52 13.91
C ALA A 25 0.24 0.47 13.34
N ASN A 26 0.74 -0.72 13.03
CA ASN A 26 -0.06 -1.78 12.45
C ASN A 26 -1.17 -2.26 13.39
N LEU A 27 -0.87 -2.43 14.69
CA LEU A 27 -1.87 -2.81 15.68
C LEU A 27 -2.95 -1.74 15.82
N THR A 28 -2.57 -0.46 15.74
CA THR A 28 -3.49 0.66 15.79
C THR A 28 -4.43 0.67 14.58
N ALA A 29 -3.90 0.46 13.37
CA ALA A 29 -4.70 0.37 12.15
C ALA A 29 -5.66 -0.83 12.17
N TRP A 30 -5.20 -2.00 12.63
CA TRP A 30 -6.06 -3.18 12.78
C TRP A 30 -7.09 -3.01 13.88
N GLY A 31 -6.76 -2.30 14.98
CA GLY A 31 -7.72 -1.92 16.02
C GLY A 31 -8.85 -1.09 15.45
N ALA A 32 -8.54 -0.07 14.65
CA ALA A 32 -9.53 0.73 13.95
C ALA A 32 -10.42 -0.13 13.04
N ALA A 33 -9.82 -1.01 12.23
CA ALA A 33 -10.56 -1.89 11.32
C ALA A 33 -11.47 -2.87 12.08
N ALA A 34 -11.00 -3.42 13.19
CA ALA A 34 -11.81 -4.30 14.03
C ALA A 34 -13.02 -3.59 14.63
N CYS A 35 -12.83 -2.39 15.19
CA CYS A 35 -13.91 -1.57 15.71
C CYS A 35 -14.93 -1.22 14.61
N MET A 36 -14.48 -0.81 13.43
CA MET A 36 -15.37 -0.54 12.30
C MET A 36 -16.19 -1.78 11.93
N ARG A 37 -15.56 -2.95 11.91
CA ARG A 37 -16.25 -4.22 11.65
C ARG A 37 -17.29 -4.55 12.71
N PHE A 38 -16.99 -4.32 14.00
CA PHE A 38 -17.96 -4.52 15.08
C PHE A 38 -19.14 -3.56 14.98
N TRP A 39 -18.89 -2.30 14.69
CA TRP A 39 -19.97 -1.36 14.43
C TRP A 39 -20.92 -1.84 13.33
N ARG A 40 -20.40 -2.37 12.23
CA ARG A 40 -21.24 -2.94 11.15
C ARG A 40 -22.05 -4.17 11.58
N ILE A 41 -21.56 -4.94 12.53
CA ILE A 41 -22.24 -6.15 13.02
C ILE A 41 -23.28 -5.80 14.09
N THR A 42 -22.92 -4.90 15.03
CA THR A 42 -23.74 -4.62 16.21
C THR A 42 -24.61 -3.38 16.07
N SER A 43 -24.22 -2.43 15.22
CA SER A 43 -24.78 -1.07 15.11
C SER A 43 -24.64 -0.24 16.40
N GLU A 44 -23.66 -0.58 17.23
CA GLU A 44 -23.38 0.15 18.45
C GLU A 44 -22.36 1.25 18.17
N ASP A 45 -22.75 2.53 18.36
CA ASP A 45 -21.94 3.70 18.02
C ASP A 45 -20.62 3.78 18.78
N ILE A 46 -20.52 3.16 19.93
CA ILE A 46 -19.29 3.11 20.71
C ILE A 46 -18.12 2.50 19.91
N TYR A 47 -18.37 1.53 19.05
CA TYR A 47 -17.34 0.95 18.19
C TYR A 47 -16.93 1.91 17.06
N LEU A 48 -17.88 2.68 16.52
CA LEU A 48 -17.58 3.71 15.56
C LEU A 48 -16.69 4.80 16.15
N GLU A 49 -17.08 5.32 17.31
CA GLU A 49 -16.32 6.32 18.06
C GLU A 49 -14.92 5.82 18.39
N GLN A 50 -14.81 4.59 18.91
CA GLN A 50 -13.53 3.98 19.21
C GLN A 50 -12.66 3.80 17.97
N SER A 51 -13.24 3.50 16.82
CA SER A 51 -12.50 3.41 15.56
C SER A 51 -11.84 4.74 15.21
N TYR A 52 -12.52 5.88 15.46
CA TYR A 52 -11.95 7.20 15.22
C TYR A 52 -10.83 7.54 16.22
N VAL A 53 -10.92 7.05 17.46
CA VAL A 53 -9.82 7.19 18.44
C VAL A 53 -8.57 6.46 17.95
N TYR A 54 -8.71 5.24 17.43
CA TYR A 54 -7.58 4.52 16.82
C TYR A 54 -7.01 5.24 15.59
N VAL A 55 -7.87 5.75 14.71
CA VAL A 55 -7.42 6.53 13.54
C VAL A 55 -6.67 7.79 13.98
N ALA A 56 -7.21 8.52 14.96
CA ALA A 56 -6.56 9.72 15.50
C ALA A 56 -5.21 9.38 16.15
N ASN A 57 -5.12 8.28 16.89
CA ASN A 57 -3.88 7.82 17.49
C ASN A 57 -2.85 7.43 16.43
N PHE A 58 -3.26 6.71 15.39
CA PHE A 58 -2.37 6.38 14.28
C PHE A 58 -1.75 7.63 13.67
N PHE A 59 -2.57 8.61 13.30
CA PHE A 59 -2.09 9.84 12.66
C PHE A 59 -1.36 10.79 13.61
N HIS A 60 -1.62 10.70 14.92
CA HIS A 60 -0.83 11.41 15.92
C HIS A 60 0.64 10.97 15.95
N ASN A 61 0.88 9.69 15.68
CA ASN A 61 2.21 9.09 15.62
C ASN A 61 2.81 9.11 14.18
N CYS A 62 2.15 9.76 13.23
CA CYS A 62 2.65 9.92 11.89
C CYS A 62 3.29 11.29 11.71
N GLU A 63 4.42 11.32 11.03
CA GLU A 63 5.05 12.54 10.57
C GLU A 63 5.04 12.60 9.04
N ILE A 64 5.00 13.82 8.52
CA ILE A 64 5.26 14.08 7.11
C ILE A 64 6.68 14.58 7.05
N TRP A 65 7.58 13.82 6.42
CA TRP A 65 8.97 14.23 6.28
C TRP A 65 9.52 14.00 4.87
N GLU A 66 10.62 14.67 4.60
CA GLU A 66 11.45 14.41 3.43
C GLU A 66 12.65 13.57 3.87
N SER A 67 12.79 12.37 3.33
CA SER A 67 13.95 11.54 3.61
C SER A 67 15.16 12.06 2.84
N GLU A 68 16.35 12.06 3.44
CA GLU A 68 17.61 12.33 2.78
C GLU A 68 18.06 11.19 1.85
N ILE A 69 17.44 10.03 1.95
CA ILE A 69 17.71 8.90 1.06
C ILE A 69 17.16 9.21 -0.32
N GLU A 70 18.04 9.24 -1.33
CA GLU A 70 17.75 9.70 -2.69
C GLU A 70 16.50 9.07 -3.30
N HIS A 71 16.28 7.78 -3.10
CA HIS A 71 15.11 7.07 -3.63
C HIS A 71 13.79 7.52 -3.02
N ALA A 72 13.80 8.06 -1.79
CA ALA A 72 12.64 8.63 -1.13
C ALA A 72 12.49 10.14 -1.37
N ALA A 73 13.50 10.82 -1.89
CA ALA A 73 13.50 12.26 -2.14
C ALA A 73 12.44 12.70 -3.17
N HIS A 74 11.98 11.81 -4.03
CA HIS A 74 10.92 12.10 -4.99
C HIS A 74 9.55 12.25 -4.35
N TYR A 75 9.40 11.92 -3.09
CA TYR A 75 8.12 11.84 -2.38
C TYR A 75 8.12 12.77 -1.16
N ARG A 76 7.92 14.06 -1.41
CA ARG A 76 8.01 15.09 -0.38
C ARG A 76 6.99 14.97 0.75
N ASN A 77 5.84 14.40 0.50
CA ASN A 77 4.76 14.30 1.49
C ASN A 77 4.65 12.89 2.04
N PHE A 78 5.71 12.34 2.52
CA PHE A 78 5.74 10.99 3.03
C PHE A 78 5.25 10.92 4.48
N LEU A 79 4.27 10.06 4.76
CA LEU A 79 3.81 9.78 6.10
C LEU A 79 4.71 8.72 6.73
N GLY A 80 5.61 9.15 7.57
CA GLY A 80 6.38 8.27 8.42
C GLY A 80 5.61 7.95 9.70
N VAL A 81 5.85 6.77 10.23
CA VAL A 81 5.32 6.36 11.52
C VAL A 81 6.48 6.24 12.48
N THR A 82 6.41 6.97 13.60
CA THR A 82 7.39 6.84 14.67
C THR A 82 6.83 5.94 15.75
N CYS A 83 7.56 4.90 16.13
CA CYS A 83 7.22 4.08 17.30
C CYS A 83 7.61 4.78 18.61
N LEU A 84 8.64 5.62 18.56
CA LEU A 84 9.16 6.38 19.68
C LEU A 84 9.29 7.82 19.23
N GLN A 85 8.77 8.74 20.01
CA GLN A 85 8.83 10.18 19.70
C GLN A 85 10.27 10.73 19.58
N ASP A 86 11.24 10.00 20.12
CA ASP A 86 12.65 10.40 20.14
C ASP A 86 13.45 9.98 18.89
N ALA A 87 12.88 9.17 18.02
CA ALA A 87 13.55 8.68 16.81
C ALA A 87 12.58 8.65 15.64
N ALA A 88 12.73 9.59 14.72
CA ALA A 88 11.94 9.63 13.50
C ALA A 88 12.38 8.53 12.55
N TYR A 89 11.64 7.43 12.53
CA TYR A 89 11.84 6.34 11.58
C TYR A 89 10.51 5.76 11.11
N MET A 90 10.53 5.07 10.01
CA MET A 90 9.40 4.33 9.49
C MET A 90 9.71 2.84 9.49
N ALA A 91 8.93 2.06 10.22
CA ALA A 91 8.92 0.62 10.12
C ALA A 91 8.14 0.22 8.86
N ILE A 92 8.83 -0.19 7.81
CA ILE A 92 8.25 -0.44 6.47
C ILE A 92 7.17 -1.52 6.52
N TYR A 93 7.43 -2.61 7.25
CA TYR A 93 6.46 -3.69 7.39
C TYR A 93 5.21 -3.29 8.16
N GLU A 94 5.37 -2.47 9.20
CA GLU A 94 4.22 -1.91 9.91
C GLU A 94 3.39 -1.00 9.03
N CYS A 95 4.03 -0.24 8.14
CA CYS A 95 3.32 0.57 7.16
C CYS A 95 2.54 -0.29 6.16
N PHE A 96 3.09 -1.40 5.68
CA PHE A 96 2.39 -2.30 4.77
C PHE A 96 1.22 -3.01 5.45
N ASP A 97 1.39 -3.43 6.69
CA ASP A 97 0.35 -4.07 7.47
C ASP A 97 -0.75 -3.07 7.84
N SER A 98 -0.38 -1.83 8.19
CA SER A 98 -1.32 -0.72 8.40
C SER A 98 -2.13 -0.40 7.16
N PHE A 99 -1.49 -0.40 5.98
CA PHE A 99 -2.19 -0.25 4.71
C PHE A 99 -3.29 -1.31 4.54
N ALA A 100 -2.99 -2.57 4.83
CA ALA A 100 -3.97 -3.64 4.76
C ALA A 100 -5.12 -3.44 5.76
N GLY A 101 -4.81 -3.05 6.99
CA GLY A 101 -5.81 -2.71 8.01
C GLY A 101 -6.73 -1.59 7.56
N PHE A 102 -6.18 -0.51 7.03
CA PHE A 102 -6.95 0.63 6.56
C PHE A 102 -7.77 0.36 5.30
N GLU A 103 -7.33 -0.51 4.41
CA GLU A 103 -8.21 -0.95 3.32
C GLU A 103 -9.46 -1.67 3.84
N HIS A 104 -9.31 -2.51 4.86
CA HIS A 104 -10.44 -3.15 5.52
C HIS A 104 -11.34 -2.12 6.19
N TYR A 105 -10.75 -1.14 6.87
CA TYR A 105 -11.48 -0.04 7.49
C TYR A 105 -12.32 0.75 6.48
N LEU A 106 -11.73 1.17 5.37
CA LEU A 106 -12.44 1.91 4.31
C LEU A 106 -13.57 1.08 3.69
N LYS A 107 -13.33 -0.21 3.47
CA LYS A 107 -14.32 -1.12 2.91
C LYS A 107 -15.52 -1.30 3.84
N ASP A 108 -15.28 -1.51 5.12
CA ASP A 108 -16.34 -1.70 6.12
C ASP A 108 -17.03 -0.37 6.48
N GLY A 109 -16.30 0.74 6.51
CA GLY A 109 -16.83 2.08 6.76
C GLY A 109 -17.80 2.57 5.69
N GLY A 110 -17.54 2.22 4.43
CA GLY A 110 -18.43 2.59 3.33
C GLY A 110 -18.71 4.09 3.25
N PRO A 111 -19.90 4.53 2.81
CA PRO A 111 -20.26 5.94 2.68
C PRO A 111 -20.49 6.65 4.02
N ASP A 112 -20.72 5.91 5.09
CA ASP A 112 -21.08 6.45 6.41
C ASP A 112 -19.88 6.97 7.21
N LEU A 113 -18.66 6.77 6.67
CA LEU A 113 -17.43 7.22 7.30
C LEU A 113 -17.34 8.74 7.32
N GLU A 114 -16.87 9.31 8.44
CA GLU A 114 -16.58 10.74 8.52
C GLU A 114 -15.59 11.16 7.41
N PRO A 115 -15.88 12.26 6.68
CA PRO A 115 -15.06 12.67 5.54
C PRO A 115 -13.59 12.88 5.88
N ALA A 116 -13.28 13.45 7.05
CA ALA A 116 -11.91 13.67 7.50
C ALA A 116 -11.14 12.36 7.66
N ALA A 117 -11.73 11.36 8.32
CA ALA A 117 -11.13 10.04 8.48
C ALA A 117 -10.90 9.36 7.11
N ARG A 118 -11.89 9.45 6.22
CA ARG A 118 -11.79 8.91 4.86
C ARG A 118 -10.63 9.53 4.08
N ILE A 119 -10.52 10.86 4.11
CA ILE A 119 -9.47 11.59 3.38
C ILE A 119 -8.09 11.18 3.90
N LEU A 120 -7.87 11.25 5.21
CA LEU A 120 -6.58 10.90 5.83
C LEU A 120 -6.15 9.46 5.51
N ILE A 121 -7.06 8.50 5.69
CA ILE A 121 -6.77 7.10 5.44
C ILE A 121 -6.54 6.83 3.95
N SER A 122 -7.32 7.46 3.07
CA SER A 122 -7.14 7.30 1.63
C SER A 122 -5.81 7.86 1.16
N GLU A 123 -5.40 9.02 1.68
CA GLU A 123 -4.09 9.60 1.36
C GLU A 123 -2.95 8.72 1.91
N TYR A 124 -3.08 8.19 3.12
CA TYR A 124 -2.11 7.24 3.64
C TYR A 124 -1.97 6.01 2.73
N CYS A 125 -3.07 5.37 2.37
CA CYS A 125 -3.06 4.19 1.50
C CYS A 125 -2.46 4.49 0.12
N LYS A 126 -2.78 5.64 -0.46
CA LYS A 126 -2.21 6.10 -1.73
C LYS A 126 -0.69 6.23 -1.62
N TYR A 127 -0.21 6.97 -0.65
CA TYR A 127 1.22 7.20 -0.51
C TYR A 127 2.00 5.96 -0.11
N ALA A 128 1.44 5.09 0.73
CA ALA A 128 2.06 3.82 1.07
C ALA A 128 2.26 2.94 -0.18
N LEU A 129 1.22 2.83 -1.03
CA LEU A 129 1.30 2.01 -2.24
C LEU A 129 2.27 2.61 -3.27
N ASP A 130 2.20 3.90 -3.54
CA ASP A 130 3.06 4.56 -4.53
C ASP A 130 4.54 4.45 -4.18
N ARG A 131 4.88 4.44 -2.90
CA ARG A 131 6.26 4.44 -2.40
C ARG A 131 6.80 3.10 -1.98
N GLY A 132 5.93 2.16 -1.68
CA GLY A 132 6.32 0.85 -1.21
C GLY A 132 7.36 0.17 -2.09
N TRP A 133 7.28 0.39 -3.39
CA TRP A 133 8.24 -0.16 -4.37
C TRP A 133 9.64 0.43 -4.25
N SER A 134 9.77 1.65 -3.74
CA SER A 134 11.06 2.32 -3.53
C SER A 134 11.86 1.72 -2.37
N PHE A 135 11.23 0.90 -1.53
CA PHE A 135 11.89 0.27 -0.38
C PHE A 135 12.46 -1.12 -0.68
N TYR A 136 12.32 -1.60 -1.91
CA TYR A 136 12.91 -2.88 -2.32
C TYR A 136 14.36 -2.68 -2.77
N PRO A 137 15.26 -3.64 -2.48
CA PRO A 137 16.70 -3.51 -2.74
C PRO A 137 17.08 -3.21 -4.17
N ASP A 138 16.29 -3.62 -5.17
CA ASP A 138 16.56 -3.33 -6.59
C ASP A 138 16.27 -1.87 -6.97
N ALA A 139 15.46 -1.17 -6.19
CA ALA A 139 15.20 0.26 -6.34
C ALA A 139 16.14 1.14 -5.51
N LEU A 140 16.89 0.55 -4.57
CA LEU A 140 17.74 1.25 -3.64
C LEU A 140 19.18 1.34 -4.13
N PRO A 141 19.89 2.44 -3.85
CA PRO A 141 21.34 2.47 -4.03
C PRO A 141 21.99 1.46 -3.07
N PRO A 142 23.13 0.84 -3.46
CA PRO A 142 23.79 -0.16 -2.60
C PRO A 142 24.13 0.35 -1.20
N GLU A 143 24.37 1.64 -1.08
CA GLU A 143 24.73 2.32 0.17
C GLU A 143 23.57 2.41 1.15
N ALA A 144 22.32 2.31 0.68
CA ALA A 144 21.13 2.30 1.52
C ALA A 144 20.93 0.98 2.29
N ILE A 145 21.74 -0.05 1.97
CA ILE A 145 21.70 -1.35 2.65
C ILE A 145 22.98 -1.49 3.48
N SER A 146 22.85 -1.87 4.75
CA SER A 146 24.02 -1.98 5.62
C SER A 146 25.06 -2.97 5.09
N PRO A 147 26.38 -2.73 5.30
CA PRO A 147 27.43 -3.63 4.86
C PRO A 147 27.30 -5.05 5.40
N GLU A 148 26.94 -5.19 6.67
CA GLU A 148 26.75 -6.49 7.31
C GLU A 148 25.64 -7.31 6.63
N GLN A 149 24.56 -6.67 6.25
CA GLN A 149 23.46 -7.34 5.53
C GLN A 149 23.86 -7.71 4.11
N ARG A 150 24.65 -6.88 3.45
CA ARG A 150 25.19 -7.19 2.11
C ARG A 150 26.11 -8.41 2.14
N GLU A 151 26.93 -8.54 3.19
CA GLU A 151 27.88 -9.63 3.36
C GLU A 151 27.20 -10.92 3.85
N ALA A 152 26.37 -10.82 4.89
CA ALA A 152 25.69 -11.97 5.49
C ALA A 152 24.70 -12.64 4.53
N ASN A 153 24.05 -11.85 3.69
CA ASN A 153 23.09 -12.31 2.68
C ASN A 153 23.68 -12.33 1.27
N GLY A 154 24.96 -12.69 1.14
CA GLY A 154 25.68 -12.70 -0.15
C GLY A 154 25.02 -13.47 -1.30
N HIS A 155 23.84 -14.04 -1.06
CA HIS A 155 22.97 -14.71 -2.00
C HIS A 155 21.63 -14.01 -2.19
N VAL A 156 21.42 -12.81 -1.66
CA VAL A 156 20.17 -12.08 -1.88
C VAL A 156 20.13 -11.67 -3.34
N ASP A 157 19.39 -12.41 -4.14
CA ASP A 157 18.99 -11.93 -5.45
C ASP A 157 18.11 -10.71 -5.21
N ARG A 158 18.64 -9.53 -5.53
CA ARG A 158 17.95 -8.25 -5.36
C ARG A 158 16.54 -8.24 -5.97
N LYS A 159 16.30 -9.06 -6.98
CA LYS A 159 15.00 -9.22 -7.62
C LYS A 159 14.00 -10.03 -6.80
N LEU A 160 14.47 -10.82 -5.86
CA LEU A 160 13.65 -11.71 -5.01
C LEU A 160 13.62 -11.26 -3.55
N SER A 161 14.30 -10.18 -3.22
CA SER A 161 14.43 -9.67 -1.86
C SER A 161 13.13 -9.07 -1.34
N PHE A 162 12.98 -9.08 -0.03
CA PHE A 162 11.98 -8.30 0.67
C PHE A 162 12.40 -6.82 0.77
N PRO A 163 11.48 -5.90 1.10
CA PRO A 163 11.84 -4.50 1.32
C PRO A 163 12.73 -4.33 2.55
N LEU A 164 13.31 -3.15 2.71
CA LEU A 164 13.95 -2.75 3.96
C LEU A 164 12.95 -2.87 5.12
N GLU A 165 13.44 -3.16 6.32
CA GLU A 165 12.61 -3.17 7.53
C GLU A 165 12.31 -1.77 8.03
N ASP A 166 13.34 -0.90 8.01
CA ASP A 166 13.27 0.44 8.57
C ASP A 166 13.82 1.49 7.61
N LEU A 167 13.29 2.71 7.72
CA LEU A 167 13.79 3.91 7.08
C LEU A 167 13.88 5.04 8.11
N TYR A 168 15.03 5.66 8.23
CA TYR A 168 15.29 6.77 9.15
C TYR A 168 15.22 8.11 8.43
N ALA A 169 14.62 9.11 9.09
CA ALA A 169 14.44 10.44 8.53
C ALA A 169 15.77 11.18 8.29
N ASP A 170 16.80 10.89 9.08
CA ASP A 170 18.15 11.48 9.00
C ASP A 170 19.05 10.80 7.95
N GLY A 171 18.53 9.85 7.18
CA GLY A 171 19.28 9.13 6.17
C GLY A 171 20.22 8.07 6.71
N GLN A 172 20.13 7.73 8.00
CA GLN A 172 20.89 6.59 8.52
C GLN A 172 20.56 5.33 7.74
N VAL A 173 21.58 4.52 7.51
CA VAL A 173 21.43 3.28 6.76
C VAL A 173 20.60 2.29 7.56
N ALA A 174 19.40 2.03 7.10
CA ALA A 174 18.55 1.01 7.66
C ALA A 174 19.16 -0.37 7.40
N GLY A 175 19.37 -1.10 8.48
CA GLY A 175 20.26 -2.25 8.42
C GLY A 175 19.70 -3.48 7.75
N GLN A 176 18.42 -3.71 7.77
CA GLN A 176 17.92 -5.07 7.56
C GLN A 176 17.00 -5.17 6.34
N VAL A 177 17.12 -6.29 5.65
CA VAL A 177 16.25 -6.64 4.54
C VAL A 177 15.53 -7.93 4.90
N GLY A 178 14.26 -7.84 5.23
CA GLY A 178 13.33 -8.96 5.23
C GLY A 178 13.66 -10.17 6.08
N GLN A 179 14.06 -9.99 7.32
CA GLN A 179 14.32 -11.14 8.19
C GLN A 179 13.12 -11.57 9.02
N GLU A 180 12.15 -10.69 9.20
CA GLU A 180 11.00 -10.98 10.04
C GLU A 180 9.90 -11.72 9.30
N VAL A 181 9.47 -12.86 9.86
CA VAL A 181 8.46 -13.73 9.23
C VAL A 181 7.12 -13.01 9.07
N TYR A 182 6.72 -12.17 10.01
CA TYR A 182 5.49 -11.39 9.90
C TYR A 182 5.60 -10.31 8.82
N GLY A 183 6.79 -9.72 8.67
CA GLY A 183 7.05 -8.75 7.62
C GLY A 183 6.88 -9.32 6.22
N ALA A 184 7.30 -10.57 6.02
CA ALA A 184 7.05 -11.28 4.76
C ALA A 184 5.55 -11.35 4.44
N GLY A 185 4.70 -11.64 5.44
CA GLY A 185 3.25 -11.67 5.29
C GLY A 185 2.69 -10.31 4.87
N ALA A 186 3.11 -9.23 5.52
CA ALA A 186 2.70 -7.87 5.19
C ALA A 186 3.12 -7.47 3.77
N ALA A 187 4.35 -7.79 3.35
CA ALA A 187 4.83 -7.55 1.99
C ALA A 187 3.99 -8.29 0.93
N PHE A 188 3.56 -9.53 1.20
CA PHE A 188 2.66 -10.26 0.31
C PHE A 188 1.28 -9.63 0.21
N ILE A 189 0.70 -9.23 1.34
CA ILE A 189 -0.59 -8.54 1.36
C ILE A 189 -0.49 -7.25 0.54
N PHE A 190 0.51 -6.43 0.80
CA PHE A 190 0.77 -5.20 0.08
C PHE A 190 0.91 -5.45 -1.42
N ALA A 191 1.80 -6.36 -1.83
CA ALA A 191 2.02 -6.68 -3.24
C ALA A 191 0.75 -7.19 -3.93
N SER A 192 -0.12 -7.92 -3.23
CA SER A 192 -1.38 -8.41 -3.78
C SER A 192 -2.34 -7.28 -4.16
N ARG A 193 -2.24 -6.11 -3.51
CA ARG A 193 -3.09 -4.95 -3.77
C ARG A 193 -2.76 -4.24 -5.08
N ALA A 194 -1.57 -4.46 -5.61
CA ALA A 194 -1.20 -4.00 -6.95
C ALA A 194 -1.93 -4.77 -8.07
N PHE A 195 -2.58 -5.91 -7.75
CA PHE A 195 -3.29 -6.72 -8.73
C PHE A 195 -4.80 -6.51 -8.66
N HIS A 196 -5.36 -6.04 -9.76
CA HIS A 196 -6.79 -5.77 -9.89
C HIS A 196 -7.46 -6.83 -10.77
N HIS A 197 -8.60 -7.31 -10.29
CA HIS A 197 -9.45 -8.21 -11.08
C HIS A 197 -10.28 -7.40 -12.07
N VAL A 198 -10.12 -7.69 -13.36
CA VAL A 198 -10.97 -7.13 -14.42
C VAL A 198 -11.94 -8.22 -14.87
N LYS A 199 -13.22 -8.03 -14.58
CA LYS A 199 -14.25 -9.01 -14.94
C LYS A 199 -14.25 -9.31 -16.44
N ASP A 200 -14.30 -10.58 -16.79
CA ASP A 200 -14.34 -11.09 -18.17
C ASP A 200 -13.11 -10.74 -19.04
N ALA A 201 -12.04 -10.23 -18.44
CA ALA A 201 -10.77 -10.02 -19.14
C ALA A 201 -9.88 -11.29 -19.09
N PRO A 202 -9.09 -11.57 -20.14
CA PRO A 202 -8.15 -12.70 -20.14
C PRO A 202 -6.86 -12.43 -19.36
N PHE A 203 -6.84 -11.38 -18.56
CA PHE A 203 -5.69 -10.93 -17.76
C PHE A 203 -6.11 -10.40 -16.41
N ARG A 204 -5.15 -10.27 -15.50
CA ARG A 204 -5.20 -9.38 -14.33
C ARG A 204 -4.44 -8.11 -14.64
N LEU A 205 -4.96 -7.00 -14.18
CA LEU A 205 -4.26 -5.71 -14.25
C LEU A 205 -3.35 -5.60 -13.03
N TYR A 206 -2.06 -5.38 -13.26
CA TYR A 206 -1.10 -4.99 -12.25
C TYR A 206 -0.75 -3.50 -12.44
N CYS A 207 -0.66 -2.77 -11.35
CA CYS A 207 -0.13 -1.42 -11.33
C CYS A 207 0.73 -1.22 -10.09
N ASP A 208 1.93 -0.69 -10.26
CA ASP A 208 2.84 -0.36 -9.16
C ASP A 208 2.49 0.96 -8.45
N HIS A 209 1.43 1.63 -8.90
CA HIS A 209 0.91 2.85 -8.30
C HIS A 209 -0.54 2.66 -7.86
N PHE A 210 -1.00 3.56 -6.99
CA PHE A 210 -2.36 3.53 -6.50
C PHE A 210 -3.36 3.75 -7.63
N VAL A 211 -4.24 2.78 -7.82
CA VAL A 211 -5.35 2.85 -8.76
C VAL A 211 -6.56 3.43 -8.06
N ARG A 212 -6.83 4.71 -8.33
CA ARG A 212 -7.96 5.44 -7.75
C ARG A 212 -9.30 4.88 -8.16
N ALA A 213 -9.43 4.51 -9.44
CA ALA A 213 -10.66 3.97 -9.98
C ALA A 213 -10.41 3.06 -11.19
N LEU A 214 -11.22 2.01 -11.29
CA LEU A 214 -11.40 1.17 -12.47
C LEU A 214 -12.88 1.24 -12.87
N GLU A 215 -13.20 2.06 -13.85
CA GLU A 215 -14.55 2.31 -14.28
C GLU A 215 -14.83 1.58 -15.60
N ARG A 216 -15.79 0.67 -15.61
CA ARG A 216 -16.18 -0.03 -16.83
C ARG A 216 -16.88 0.92 -17.78
N THR A 217 -16.37 1.05 -19.00
CA THR A 217 -16.90 1.95 -20.04
C THR A 217 -17.55 1.20 -21.19
N GLY A 218 -17.44 -0.13 -21.20
CA GLY A 218 -18.06 -1.01 -22.21
C GLY A 218 -17.83 -2.48 -21.87
N ASP A 219 -18.31 -3.38 -22.71
CA ASP A 219 -18.20 -4.86 -22.47
C ASP A 219 -16.73 -5.30 -22.34
N ARG A 220 -15.85 -4.68 -23.10
CA ARG A 220 -14.42 -5.00 -23.14
C ARG A 220 -13.57 -3.72 -23.07
N SER A 221 -14.00 -2.76 -22.28
CA SER A 221 -13.27 -1.53 -22.03
C SER A 221 -13.46 -1.00 -20.64
N LEU A 222 -12.45 -0.34 -20.11
CA LEU A 222 -12.50 0.35 -18.84
C LEU A 222 -11.62 1.60 -18.87
N THR A 223 -11.92 2.53 -17.98
CA THR A 223 -11.04 3.65 -17.65
C THR A 223 -10.28 3.32 -16.39
N LEU A 224 -8.96 3.45 -16.45
CA LEU A 224 -8.02 3.34 -15.34
C LEU A 224 -7.65 4.76 -14.92
N SER A 225 -7.92 5.13 -13.66
CA SER A 225 -7.52 6.42 -13.10
C SER A 225 -6.38 6.21 -12.11
N LEU A 226 -5.27 6.90 -12.36
CA LEU A 226 -4.10 6.95 -11.49
C LEU A 226 -4.01 8.33 -10.85
N ASP A 227 -3.49 8.39 -9.65
CA ASP A 227 -3.40 9.61 -8.85
C ASP A 227 -2.02 9.69 -8.16
N GLY A 228 -0.97 9.38 -8.91
CA GLY A 228 0.42 9.50 -8.49
C GLY A 228 0.98 10.89 -8.63
N GLY A 229 2.27 11.05 -8.30
CA GLY A 229 2.97 12.32 -8.38
C GLY A 229 3.14 12.85 -9.81
N GLU A 230 3.20 14.17 -9.94
CA GLU A 230 3.59 14.81 -11.19
C GLU A 230 4.99 14.38 -11.60
N ASN A 231 5.19 14.17 -12.90
CA ASN A 231 6.47 13.70 -13.47
C ASN A 231 6.88 12.27 -13.06
N CYS A 232 6.06 11.55 -12.31
CA CYS A 232 6.25 10.14 -12.03
C CYS A 232 5.67 9.27 -13.14
N SER A 233 6.23 8.07 -13.29
CA SER A 233 5.73 7.08 -14.24
C SER A 233 5.36 5.79 -13.53
N ALA A 234 4.18 5.27 -13.85
CA ALA A 234 3.67 4.01 -13.35
C ALA A 234 3.96 2.87 -14.33
N LYS A 235 4.18 1.69 -13.80
CA LYS A 235 4.18 0.45 -14.56
C LYS A 235 2.79 -0.16 -14.50
N VAL A 236 2.19 -0.34 -15.67
CA VAL A 236 0.93 -1.07 -15.85
C VAL A 236 1.20 -2.34 -16.62
N SER A 237 0.85 -3.50 -16.04
CA SER A 237 1.04 -4.78 -16.68
C SER A 237 -0.27 -5.54 -16.83
N LEU A 238 -0.48 -6.13 -18.01
CA LEU A 238 -1.58 -7.04 -18.26
C LEU A 238 -1.06 -8.46 -18.11
N VAL A 239 -1.24 -9.05 -16.93
CA VAL A 239 -0.74 -10.38 -16.58
C VAL A 239 -1.74 -11.43 -17.02
N ARG A 240 -1.34 -12.32 -17.92
CA ARG A 240 -2.21 -13.33 -18.54
C ARG A 240 -2.71 -14.35 -17.52
N LEU A 241 -4.00 -14.64 -17.54
CA LEU A 241 -4.59 -15.71 -16.70
C LEU A 241 -4.20 -17.10 -17.21
N LYS A 242 -3.98 -17.24 -18.53
CA LYS A 242 -3.52 -18.47 -19.16
C LYS A 242 -2.30 -18.18 -20.03
N ARG A 243 -1.20 -18.83 -19.73
CA ARG A 243 0.13 -18.57 -20.32
C ARG A 243 0.17 -18.60 -21.85
N ARG A 244 -0.73 -19.36 -22.50
CA ARG A 244 -0.77 -19.50 -23.97
C ARG A 244 -1.81 -18.62 -24.67
N GLN A 245 -2.59 -17.85 -23.93
CA GLN A 245 -3.63 -17.01 -24.52
C GLN A 245 -3.05 -15.62 -24.79
N PRO A 246 -2.97 -15.17 -26.06
CA PRO A 246 -2.50 -13.82 -26.34
C PRO A 246 -3.45 -12.79 -25.75
N VAL A 247 -2.91 -11.76 -25.11
CA VAL A 247 -3.68 -10.60 -24.70
C VAL A 247 -3.62 -9.58 -25.82
N LYS A 248 -4.73 -9.43 -26.52
CA LYS A 248 -4.91 -8.36 -27.49
C LYS A 248 -5.60 -7.21 -26.79
N ALA A 249 -4.82 -6.27 -26.32
CA ALA A 249 -5.32 -5.10 -25.62
C ALA A 249 -4.66 -3.82 -26.14
N LYS A 250 -5.40 -2.73 -26.05
CA LYS A 250 -4.94 -1.38 -26.39
C LYS A 250 -5.07 -0.51 -25.14
N LEU A 251 -4.02 0.22 -24.87
CA LEU A 251 -4.00 1.23 -23.82
C LEU A 251 -3.84 2.59 -24.49
N LEU A 252 -4.76 3.52 -24.20
CA LEU A 252 -4.77 4.84 -24.79
C LEU A 252 -4.79 5.90 -23.68
N THR A 253 -4.24 7.06 -23.99
CA THR A 253 -4.52 8.26 -23.20
C THR A 253 -5.98 8.71 -23.39
N ILE A 254 -6.48 9.62 -22.56
CA ILE A 254 -7.81 10.22 -22.77
C ILE A 254 -7.87 11.02 -24.07
N ALA A 255 -6.73 11.58 -24.51
CA ALA A 255 -6.64 12.26 -25.79
C ALA A 255 -6.75 11.32 -27.01
N GLY A 256 -6.73 10.00 -26.79
CA GLY A 256 -6.83 8.97 -27.83
C GLY A 256 -5.49 8.48 -28.36
N ASP A 257 -4.39 8.95 -27.79
CA ASP A 257 -3.06 8.50 -28.21
C ASP A 257 -2.79 7.07 -27.75
N MET A 258 -2.37 6.21 -28.68
CA MET A 258 -2.06 4.83 -28.36
C MET A 258 -0.70 4.72 -27.66
N LEU A 259 -0.71 4.12 -26.49
CA LEU A 259 0.49 3.79 -25.74
C LEU A 259 1.07 2.46 -26.25
N ARG A 260 2.35 2.47 -26.57
CA ARG A 260 3.05 1.27 -27.02
C ARG A 260 3.51 0.47 -25.81
N PRO A 261 3.42 -0.88 -25.85
CA PRO A 261 4.05 -1.70 -24.83
C PRO A 261 5.55 -1.42 -24.72
N GLN A 262 6.03 -1.32 -23.50
CA GLN A 262 7.47 -1.24 -23.23
C GLN A 262 8.13 -2.61 -23.41
N GLU A 263 7.41 -3.65 -22.93
CA GLU A 263 7.86 -5.03 -23.01
C GLU A 263 6.67 -5.97 -23.27
N THR A 264 6.90 -7.03 -24.02
CA THR A 264 5.92 -8.11 -24.23
C THR A 264 6.57 -9.44 -23.92
N CYS A 265 6.15 -10.06 -22.83
CA CYS A 265 6.61 -11.38 -22.38
C CYS A 265 5.55 -12.45 -22.66
N PRO A 266 5.90 -13.76 -22.58
CA PRO A 266 4.95 -14.84 -22.73
C PRO A 266 3.77 -14.81 -21.75
N ASP A 267 3.94 -14.21 -20.59
CA ASP A 267 2.99 -14.16 -19.48
C ASP A 267 2.37 -12.79 -19.24
N ARG A 268 2.93 -11.70 -19.81
CA ARG A 268 2.46 -10.35 -19.58
C ARG A 268 2.76 -9.38 -20.72
N VAL A 269 2.10 -8.25 -20.69
CA VAL A 269 2.38 -7.07 -21.51
C VAL A 269 2.55 -5.88 -20.60
N ASP A 270 3.72 -5.24 -20.62
CA ASP A 270 4.09 -4.13 -19.75
C ASP A 270 4.01 -2.79 -20.47
N PHE A 271 3.43 -1.80 -19.82
CA PHE A 271 3.37 -0.41 -20.26
C PHE A 271 4.01 0.49 -19.21
N ARG A 272 4.66 1.55 -19.68
CA ARG A 272 5.08 2.68 -18.84
C ARG A 272 4.17 3.87 -19.17
N VAL A 273 3.50 4.41 -18.17
CA VAL A 273 2.48 5.43 -18.33
C VAL A 273 2.71 6.56 -17.32
N PRO A 274 2.19 7.79 -17.55
CA PRO A 274 2.18 8.80 -16.49
C PRO A 274 1.48 8.27 -15.23
N ALA A 275 2.07 8.51 -14.06
CA ALA A 275 1.54 8.02 -12.79
C ALA A 275 0.26 8.76 -12.35
N ASN A 276 -0.06 9.89 -12.96
CA ASN A 276 -1.29 10.64 -12.75
C ASN A 276 -2.11 10.72 -14.04
N GLY A 277 -3.42 10.74 -13.89
CA GLY A 277 -4.33 10.88 -15.03
C GLY A 277 -5.18 9.65 -15.31
N ARG A 278 -5.84 9.68 -16.45
CA ARG A 278 -6.78 8.63 -16.87
C ARG A 278 -6.31 7.97 -18.16
N LEU A 279 -6.49 6.67 -18.22
CA LEU A 279 -6.15 5.83 -19.36
C LEU A 279 -7.37 5.00 -19.76
N ILE A 280 -7.49 4.73 -21.05
CA ILE A 280 -8.54 3.84 -21.58
C ILE A 280 -7.90 2.51 -21.95
N LEU A 281 -8.34 1.44 -21.31
CA LEU A 281 -7.94 0.07 -21.63
C LEU A 281 -9.07 -0.63 -22.33
N SER A 282 -8.79 -1.19 -23.51
CA SER A 282 -9.72 -2.04 -24.26
C SER A 282 -9.06 -3.36 -24.65
N TRP A 283 -9.84 -4.45 -24.75
CA TRP A 283 -9.35 -5.78 -25.11
C TRP A 283 -10.32 -6.52 -26.02
N GLU A 284 -9.81 -7.54 -26.70
CA GLU A 284 -10.58 -8.44 -27.60
C GLU A 284 -10.94 -9.78 -26.93
#